data_db9d06cde21ffd4da5a994f1a654fa9a
#
_entry.id   db9d06cde21ffd4da5a994f1a654fa9a
#
_cell.length_a   1.000
_cell.length_b   1.000
_cell.length_c   1.000
_cell.angle_alpha   90.00
_cell.angle_beta   90.00
_cell.angle_gamma   90.00
#
_symmetry.space_group_name_H-M   'P 1'
#
loop_
_entity.id
_entity.type
_entity.pdbx_description
1 polymer ?
#
loop_
_entity_poly.entity_id
_entity_poly.type
_entity_poly.pdbx_seq_one_letter_code
_entity_poly.pdbx_strand_id
1 'polypeptide(L)'
;MPHKVLVVDDSKLARMVIASAFRRIRPEWTLVESVNADEALTMVSGGAVDIALIDFNMPGIDGLELVARIRKTYPAMPVAVVSANIQDEIIGRARELNAGFIPKPLTDDALAAFLSGAALRLKKVAT
;
A
#
# COMPACT_ATOMS: atom_id res chain seq x y z
N MET A 1 8.23 -4.58 -16.45
CA MET A 1 8.79 -3.31 -15.99
C MET A 1 8.80 -3.27 -14.48
N PRO A 2 9.88 -2.84 -13.85
CA PRO A 2 9.89 -2.69 -12.40
C PRO A 2 8.99 -1.54 -11.96
N HIS A 3 8.34 -1.74 -10.83
CA HIS A 3 7.44 -0.73 -10.26
C HIS A 3 8.03 -0.17 -8.97
N LYS A 4 7.58 1.00 -8.58
CA LYS A 4 7.94 1.62 -7.32
C LYS A 4 6.78 1.52 -6.34
N VAL A 5 7.02 0.87 -5.20
CA VAL A 5 6.01 0.64 -4.17
C VAL A 5 6.33 1.50 -2.96
N LEU A 6 5.34 2.23 -2.47
CA LEU A 6 5.43 3.02 -1.25
C LEU A 6 4.86 2.23 -0.08
N VAL A 7 5.62 2.15 1.01
CA VAL A 7 5.14 1.61 2.28
C VAL A 7 4.98 2.75 3.27
N VAL A 8 3.78 2.90 3.83
CA VAL A 8 3.46 3.93 4.82
C VAL A 8 3.18 3.25 6.15
N ASP A 9 4.06 3.44 7.13
CA ASP A 9 3.92 2.86 8.46
C ASP A 9 4.83 3.63 9.41
N ASP A 10 4.32 4.04 10.57
CA ASP A 10 5.12 4.78 11.55
C ASP A 10 6.08 3.88 12.33
N SER A 11 5.92 2.57 12.26
CA SER A 11 6.77 1.59 12.92
C SER A 11 7.94 1.19 12.02
N LYS A 12 9.16 1.48 12.46
CA LYS A 12 10.35 1.05 11.73
C LYS A 12 10.43 -0.46 11.61
N LEU A 13 10.06 -1.18 12.68
CA LEU A 13 10.08 -2.64 12.66
C LEU A 13 9.10 -3.19 11.62
N ALA A 14 7.89 -2.65 11.55
CA ALA A 14 6.91 -3.06 10.57
C ALA A 14 7.40 -2.82 9.14
N ARG A 15 8.02 -1.65 8.90
CA ARG A 15 8.60 -1.36 7.58
C ARG A 15 9.73 -2.34 7.23
N MET A 16 10.56 -2.71 8.21
CA MET A 16 11.63 -3.69 7.99
C MET A 16 11.09 -5.06 7.60
N VAL A 17 10.01 -5.51 8.25
CA VAL A 17 9.35 -6.78 7.93
C VAL A 17 8.84 -6.77 6.50
N ILE A 18 8.15 -5.70 6.12
CA ILE A 18 7.60 -5.56 4.76
C ILE A 18 8.75 -5.49 3.74
N ALA A 19 9.79 -4.72 4.03
CA ALA A 19 10.94 -4.59 3.13
C ALA A 19 11.63 -5.93 2.89
N SER A 20 11.77 -6.73 3.94
CA SER A 20 12.38 -8.05 3.83
C SER A 20 11.56 -8.99 2.93
N ALA A 21 10.24 -9.02 3.15
CA ALA A 21 9.33 -9.82 2.33
C ALA A 21 9.34 -9.35 0.88
N PHE A 22 9.30 -8.05 0.68
CA PHE A 22 9.30 -7.43 -0.64
C PHE A 22 10.54 -7.83 -1.45
N ARG A 23 11.72 -7.79 -0.83
CA ARG A 23 12.98 -8.18 -1.50
C ARG A 23 12.99 -9.65 -1.92
N ARG A 24 12.32 -10.52 -1.13
CA ARG A 24 12.20 -11.93 -1.50
C ARG A 24 11.27 -12.14 -2.70
N ILE A 25 10.22 -11.32 -2.79
CA ILE A 25 9.13 -11.52 -3.75
C ILE A 25 9.38 -10.76 -5.04
N ARG A 26 9.84 -9.51 -4.94
CA ARG A 26 10.05 -8.62 -6.10
C ARG A 26 11.42 -7.92 -5.99
N PRO A 27 12.52 -8.67 -6.11
CA PRO A 27 13.86 -8.06 -5.94
C PRO A 27 14.19 -6.98 -6.97
N GLU A 28 13.55 -6.99 -8.13
CA GLU A 28 13.79 -6.01 -9.20
C GLU A 28 12.95 -4.74 -9.06
N TRP A 29 11.95 -4.73 -8.17
CA TRP A 29 11.13 -3.55 -7.93
C TRP A 29 11.78 -2.67 -6.86
N THR A 30 11.38 -1.39 -6.81
CA THR A 30 11.90 -0.42 -5.83
C THR A 30 10.88 -0.22 -4.71
N LEU A 31 11.35 -0.26 -3.48
CA LEU A 31 10.55 0.04 -2.30
C LEU A 31 10.98 1.39 -1.74
N VAL A 32 10.03 2.29 -1.51
CA VAL A 32 10.26 3.54 -0.80
C VAL A 32 9.39 3.57 0.46
N GLU A 33 9.85 4.25 1.50
CA GLU A 33 9.20 4.23 2.81
C GLU A 33 8.80 5.63 3.26
N SER A 34 7.69 5.69 3.97
CA SER A 34 7.17 6.91 4.57
C SER A 34 6.69 6.60 5.98
N VAL A 35 6.82 7.55 6.89
CA VAL A 35 6.47 7.37 8.30
C VAL A 35 5.13 7.98 8.68
N ASN A 36 4.54 8.79 7.81
CA ASN A 36 3.25 9.43 8.08
C ASN A 36 2.53 9.79 6.78
N ALA A 37 1.28 10.24 6.93
CA ALA A 37 0.42 10.56 5.79
C ALA A 37 0.92 11.74 4.97
N ASP A 38 1.42 12.80 5.62
CA ASP A 38 1.89 14.00 4.93
C ASP A 38 3.06 13.68 4.01
N GLU A 39 4.03 12.92 4.53
CA GLU A 39 5.18 12.48 3.75
C GLU A 39 4.74 11.58 2.58
N ALA A 40 3.80 10.67 2.85
CA ALA A 40 3.26 9.78 1.82
C ALA A 40 2.58 10.57 0.70
N LEU A 41 1.75 11.56 1.04
CA LEU A 41 1.06 12.39 0.05
C LEU A 41 2.04 13.19 -0.80
N THR A 42 3.12 13.68 -0.19
CA THR A 42 4.17 14.38 -0.94
C THR A 42 4.83 13.45 -1.96
N MET A 43 5.14 12.22 -1.55
CA MET A 43 5.75 11.23 -2.45
C MET A 43 4.83 10.84 -3.59
N VAL A 44 3.55 10.62 -3.29
CA VAL A 44 2.54 10.25 -4.29
C VAL A 44 2.33 11.39 -5.29
N SER A 45 2.25 12.62 -4.80
CA SER A 45 2.06 13.81 -5.64
C SER A 45 3.20 14.03 -6.62
N GLY A 46 4.39 13.55 -6.30
CA GLY A 46 5.54 13.61 -7.20
C GLY A 46 5.45 12.69 -8.41
N GLY A 47 4.44 11.82 -8.45
CA GLY A 47 4.21 10.92 -9.58
C GLY A 47 5.18 9.75 -9.67
N ALA A 48 5.97 9.52 -8.62
CA ALA A 48 7.02 8.51 -8.63
C ALA A 48 6.58 7.16 -8.02
N VAL A 49 5.33 7.06 -7.57
CA VAL A 49 4.81 5.87 -6.88
C VAL A 49 3.76 5.19 -7.74
N ASP A 50 3.90 3.90 -7.92
CA ASP A 50 2.96 3.09 -8.72
C ASP A 50 1.94 2.35 -7.85
N ILE A 51 2.35 1.93 -6.66
CA ILE A 51 1.57 1.07 -5.75
C ILE A 51 1.81 1.56 -4.31
N ALA A 52 0.81 1.48 -3.43
CA ALA A 52 0.99 1.84 -2.03
C ALA A 52 0.49 0.76 -1.08
N LEU A 53 1.26 0.52 -0.02
CA LEU A 53 0.90 -0.33 1.11
C LEU A 53 0.81 0.58 2.33
N ILE A 54 -0.36 0.68 2.94
CA ILE A 54 -0.65 1.68 3.97
C ILE A 54 -1.10 1.01 5.25
N ASP A 55 -0.36 1.24 6.35
CA ASP A 55 -0.79 0.79 7.66
C ASP A 55 -2.07 1.54 8.08
N PHE A 56 -3.04 0.79 8.62
CA PHE A 56 -4.28 1.40 9.09
C PHE A 56 -4.04 2.31 10.30
N ASN A 57 -3.22 1.87 11.25
CA ASN A 57 -3.00 2.59 12.51
C ASN A 57 -1.81 3.53 12.40
N MET A 58 -2.10 4.82 12.21
CA MET A 58 -1.08 5.86 12.17
C MET A 58 -1.53 7.07 12.98
N PRO A 59 -0.59 7.83 13.56
CA PRO A 59 -0.93 9.09 14.21
C PRO A 59 -1.53 10.08 13.21
N GLY A 60 -2.48 10.86 13.65
CA GLY A 60 -3.14 11.84 12.81
C GLY A 60 -4.32 11.24 12.06
N ILE A 61 -4.18 10.99 10.77
CA ILE A 61 -5.24 10.33 9.99
C ILE A 61 -4.95 8.84 9.89
N ASP A 62 -6.01 8.02 9.87
CA ASP A 62 -5.83 6.59 9.70
C ASP A 62 -5.54 6.22 8.23
N GLY A 63 -5.16 4.95 8.02
CA GLY A 63 -4.78 4.49 6.69
C GLY A 63 -5.88 4.61 5.65
N LEU A 64 -7.14 4.42 6.04
CA LEU A 64 -8.28 4.54 5.11
C LEU A 64 -8.52 5.99 4.70
N GLU A 65 -8.33 6.93 5.62
CA GLU A 65 -8.39 8.35 5.28
C GLU A 65 -7.31 8.72 4.27
N LEU A 66 -6.11 8.19 4.45
CA LEU A 66 -5.03 8.42 3.49
C LEU A 66 -5.38 7.82 2.12
N VAL A 67 -5.93 6.62 2.09
CA VAL A 67 -6.40 6.01 0.82
C VAL A 67 -7.42 6.90 0.13
N ALA A 68 -8.38 7.44 0.90
CA ALA A 68 -9.41 8.32 0.34
C ALA A 68 -8.78 9.55 -0.33
N ARG A 69 -7.76 10.13 0.29
CA ARG A 69 -7.05 11.28 -0.27
C ARG A 69 -6.29 10.93 -1.54
N ILE A 70 -5.62 9.77 -1.55
CA ILE A 70 -4.91 9.28 -2.73
C ILE A 70 -5.89 9.05 -3.89
N ARG A 71 -7.07 8.48 -3.59
CA ARG A 71 -8.09 8.19 -4.59
C ARG A 71 -8.63 9.41 -5.31
N LYS A 72 -8.62 10.58 -4.67
CA LYS A 72 -9.06 11.82 -5.31
C LYS A 72 -8.17 12.20 -6.50
N THR A 73 -6.88 11.92 -6.39
CA THR A 73 -5.90 12.28 -7.43
C THR A 73 -5.55 11.09 -8.32
N TYR A 74 -5.47 9.90 -7.74
CA TYR A 74 -5.05 8.68 -8.43
C TYR A 74 -6.08 7.57 -8.23
N PRO A 75 -7.23 7.65 -8.92
CA PRO A 75 -8.32 6.69 -8.71
C PRO A 75 -7.98 5.25 -9.11
N ALA A 76 -6.98 5.05 -9.95
CA ALA A 76 -6.62 3.71 -10.45
C ALA A 76 -5.38 3.12 -9.76
N MET A 77 -4.71 3.86 -8.86
CA MET A 77 -3.51 3.35 -8.20
C MET A 77 -3.84 2.12 -7.34
N PRO A 78 -3.14 0.99 -7.50
CA PRO A 78 -3.31 -0.14 -6.59
C PRO A 78 -2.84 0.23 -5.19
N VAL A 79 -3.72 0.08 -4.20
CA VAL A 79 -3.44 0.40 -2.81
C VAL A 79 -3.97 -0.73 -1.94
N ALA A 80 -3.20 -1.14 -0.94
CA ALA A 80 -3.66 -2.06 0.08
C ALA A 80 -3.52 -1.43 1.47
N VAL A 81 -4.50 -1.68 2.32
CA VAL A 81 -4.46 -1.33 3.74
C VAL A 81 -3.97 -2.56 4.50
N VAL A 82 -2.99 -2.36 5.37
CA VAL A 82 -2.42 -3.44 6.20
C VAL A 82 -2.85 -3.20 7.64
N SER A 83 -3.51 -4.18 8.25
CA SER A 83 -4.06 -4.00 9.60
C SER A 83 -4.20 -5.31 10.36
N ALA A 84 -3.98 -5.26 11.68
CA ALA A 84 -4.34 -6.34 12.58
C ALA A 84 -5.83 -6.33 12.92
N ASN A 85 -6.52 -5.22 12.64
CA ASN A 85 -7.96 -5.09 12.89
C ASN A 85 -8.72 -5.59 11.66
N ILE A 86 -9.37 -6.75 11.82
CA ILE A 86 -10.10 -7.43 10.72
C ILE A 86 -11.61 -7.26 10.83
N GLN A 87 -12.07 -6.20 11.49
CA GLN A 87 -13.51 -5.94 11.59
C GLN A 87 -14.12 -5.66 10.22
N ASP A 88 -15.34 -6.12 10.03
CA ASP A 88 -16.07 -5.99 8.76
C ASP A 88 -16.19 -4.54 8.30
N GLU A 89 -16.37 -3.61 9.24
CA GLU A 89 -16.45 -2.18 8.93
C GLU A 89 -15.21 -1.67 8.23
N ILE A 90 -14.03 -2.06 8.71
CA ILE A 90 -12.75 -1.62 8.13
C ILE A 90 -12.55 -2.25 6.76
N ILE A 91 -12.82 -3.54 6.65
CA ILE A 91 -12.72 -4.27 5.39
C ILE A 91 -13.69 -3.69 4.36
N GLY A 92 -14.92 -3.37 4.79
CA GLY A 92 -15.94 -2.78 3.93
C GLY A 92 -15.53 -1.40 3.41
N ARG A 93 -14.98 -0.55 4.28
CA ARG A 93 -14.47 0.77 3.88
C ARG A 93 -13.34 0.66 2.87
N ALA A 94 -12.42 -0.28 3.08
CA ALA A 94 -11.34 -0.51 2.12
C ALA A 94 -11.90 -0.91 0.75
N ARG A 95 -12.89 -1.80 0.75
CA ARG A 95 -13.54 -2.24 -0.49
C ARG A 95 -14.22 -1.09 -1.22
N GLU A 96 -14.92 -0.21 -0.49
CA GLU A 96 -15.58 0.96 -1.06
C GLU A 96 -14.57 1.90 -1.73
N LEU A 97 -13.35 1.96 -1.21
CA LEU A 97 -12.28 2.76 -1.78
C LEU A 97 -11.47 2.01 -2.85
N ASN A 98 -11.91 0.82 -3.21
CA ASN A 98 -11.20 -0.03 -4.17
C ASN A 98 -9.79 -0.37 -3.71
N ALA A 99 -9.59 -0.48 -2.41
CA ALA A 99 -8.31 -0.85 -1.82
C ALA A 99 -8.30 -2.32 -1.43
N GLY A 100 -7.14 -2.96 -1.53
CA GLY A 100 -6.96 -4.29 -0.99
C GLY A 100 -6.84 -4.25 0.53
N PHE A 101 -6.98 -5.38 1.17
CA PHE A 101 -6.82 -5.50 2.61
C PHE A 101 -5.87 -6.66 2.91
N ILE A 102 -4.81 -6.39 3.66
CA ILE A 102 -3.83 -7.41 4.05
C ILE A 102 -3.80 -7.48 5.58
N PRO A 103 -4.18 -8.62 6.17
CA PRO A 103 -4.16 -8.75 7.63
C PRO A 103 -2.74 -8.87 8.15
N LYS A 104 -2.50 -8.38 9.36
CA LYS A 104 -1.25 -8.62 10.09
C LYS A 104 -1.39 -9.91 10.93
N PRO A 105 -0.33 -10.68 11.08
CA PRO A 105 1.01 -10.45 10.55
C PRO A 105 1.07 -10.69 9.04
N LEU A 106 1.82 -9.83 8.34
CA LEU A 106 1.96 -9.91 6.89
C LEU A 106 2.66 -11.22 6.52
N THR A 107 2.09 -11.93 5.56
CA THR A 107 2.72 -13.14 5.00
C THR A 107 3.24 -12.86 3.60
N ASP A 108 4.24 -13.63 3.20
CA ASP A 108 4.78 -13.53 1.84
C ASP A 108 3.70 -13.81 0.80
N ASP A 109 2.85 -14.83 1.05
CA ASP A 109 1.78 -15.19 0.12
C ASP A 109 0.77 -14.07 -0.08
N ALA A 110 0.35 -13.41 1.00
CA ALA A 110 -0.61 -12.31 0.92
C ALA A 110 -0.01 -11.11 0.19
N LEU A 111 1.25 -10.79 0.48
CA LEU A 111 1.95 -9.71 -0.20
C LEU A 111 2.13 -10.03 -1.68
N ALA A 112 2.56 -11.24 -2.01
CA ALA A 112 2.76 -11.67 -3.38
C ALA A 112 1.46 -11.60 -4.18
N ALA A 113 0.34 -12.06 -3.59
CA ALA A 113 -0.96 -12.02 -4.25
C ALA A 113 -1.38 -10.58 -4.58
N PHE A 114 -1.22 -9.66 -3.61
CA PHE A 114 -1.55 -8.27 -3.85
C PHE A 114 -0.66 -7.65 -4.93
N LEU A 115 0.64 -7.86 -4.86
CA LEU A 115 1.57 -7.28 -5.84
C LEU A 115 1.36 -7.83 -7.24
N SER A 116 1.03 -9.11 -7.37
CA SER A 116 0.72 -9.71 -8.66
C SER A 116 -0.55 -9.11 -9.28
N GLY A 117 -1.60 -8.93 -8.48
CA GLY A 117 -2.82 -8.27 -8.92
C GLY A 117 -2.59 -6.81 -9.28
N ALA A 118 -1.76 -6.12 -8.50
CA ALA A 118 -1.41 -4.73 -8.77
C ALA A 118 -0.65 -4.58 -10.09
N ALA A 119 0.31 -5.45 -10.34
CA ALA A 119 1.09 -5.45 -11.58
C ALA A 119 0.18 -5.65 -12.80
N LEU A 120 -0.76 -6.58 -12.68
CA LEU A 120 -1.72 -6.87 -13.76
C LEU A 120 -2.62 -5.66 -14.04
N ARG A 121 -3.09 -5.00 -12.98
CA ARG A 121 -3.93 -3.81 -13.09
C ARG A 121 -3.17 -2.65 -13.75
N LEU A 122 -1.91 -2.43 -13.38
CA LEU A 122 -1.08 -1.38 -13.97
C LEU A 122 -0.82 -1.65 -15.44
N LYS A 123 -0.62 -2.90 -15.82
CA LYS A 123 -0.46 -3.28 -17.22
C LYS A 123 -1.70 -2.94 -18.04
N LYS A 124 -2.90 -3.19 -17.51
CA LYS A 124 -4.16 -2.88 -18.20
C LYS A 124 -4.35 -1.38 -18.37
N VAL A 125 -4.00 -0.58 -17.34
CA VAL A 125 -4.12 0.88 -17.38
C VAL A 125 -3.14 1.48 -18.37
N ALA A 126 -1.96 0.89 -18.51
CA ALA A 126 -0.93 1.37 -19.43
C ALA A 126 -1.25 1.10 -20.90
N THR A 127 -2.15 0.17 -21.16
CA THR A 127 -2.58 -0.15 -22.53
C THR A 127 -3.90 0.52 -22.88
#